data_92ebccba58cac6aaeb69b897a07a7153
#
_entry.id   92ebccba58cac6aaeb69b897a07a7153
#
_cell.length_a   1.000
_cell.length_b   1.000
_cell.length_c   1.000
_cell.angle_alpha   90.00
_cell.angle_beta   90.00
_cell.angle_gamma   90.00
#
_symmetry.space_group_name_H-M   'P 1'
#
loop_
_entity.id
_entity.type
_entity.pdbx_description
1 polymer ?
#
loop_
_entity_poly.entity_id
_entity_poly.type
_entity_poly.pdbx_seq_one_letter_code
_entity_poly.pdbx_strand_id
1 'polypeptide(L)'
;MTKLWYLALALFVGTGLHAQSGKPAQPQDRREAEYYVSLYARHYRVPVPLVRAIIQRESNWRPCAVSAKGAKGLMQLMPETARRLGVKESCNINQNISGGVRYLAWLMRLFHNDFRLVAAGYYAGEDIVARRGLSYRNADVIAYVKKMRATYVLEAGVADDFGKTTSKRVMR
;
A
#
# COMPACT_ATOMS: atom_id res chain seq x y z
N MET A 1 -25.96 -9.48 -14.77
CA MET A 1 -24.58 -9.38 -15.30
C MET A 1 -23.63 -9.34 -14.14
N THR A 2 -23.15 -10.50 -13.77
CA THR A 2 -22.33 -10.74 -12.58
C THR A 2 -20.89 -10.33 -12.87
N LYS A 3 -20.45 -9.23 -12.27
CA LYS A 3 -19.05 -8.81 -12.33
C LYS A 3 -18.21 -9.72 -11.43
N LEU A 4 -17.61 -10.72 -12.05
CA LEU A 4 -16.54 -11.51 -11.44
C LEU A 4 -15.28 -10.63 -11.34
N TRP A 5 -15.09 -10.01 -10.21
CA TRP A 5 -13.86 -9.35 -9.81
C TRP A 5 -13.14 -10.30 -8.83
N TYR A 6 -12.45 -11.31 -9.36
CA TYR A 6 -11.85 -12.33 -8.52
C TYR A 6 -10.35 -12.42 -8.62
N LEU A 7 -9.79 -12.33 -7.43
CA LEU A 7 -8.61 -13.04 -6.95
C LEU A 7 -7.26 -12.63 -7.56
N ALA A 8 -6.73 -11.52 -7.05
CA ALA A 8 -5.29 -11.44 -6.88
C ALA A 8 -4.88 -12.23 -5.62
N LEU A 9 -5.14 -13.55 -5.62
CA LEU A 9 -4.62 -14.45 -4.59
C LEU A 9 -3.14 -14.65 -4.85
N ALA A 10 -2.29 -13.89 -4.15
CA ALA A 10 -0.86 -14.10 -4.18
C ALA A 10 -0.54 -15.32 -3.31
N LEU A 11 -0.48 -16.48 -3.92
CA LEU A 11 0.24 -17.62 -3.35
C LEU A 11 1.72 -17.26 -3.30
N PHE A 12 2.17 -16.85 -2.13
CA PHE A 12 3.57 -16.66 -1.81
C PHE A 12 3.96 -17.77 -0.82
N VAL A 13 4.10 -18.98 -1.34
CA VAL A 13 4.75 -20.07 -0.63
C VAL A 13 6.16 -20.20 -1.19
N GLY A 14 7.14 -20.12 -0.33
CA GLY A 14 8.50 -20.53 -0.62
C GLY A 14 9.51 -19.39 -0.68
N THR A 15 10.56 -19.59 0.05
CA THR A 15 11.87 -18.97 -0.01
C THR A 15 12.38 -18.81 -1.44
N GLY A 16 11.84 -17.88 -2.18
CA GLY A 16 12.29 -17.51 -3.50
C GLY A 16 12.39 -15.99 -3.57
N LEU A 17 13.58 -15.49 -3.84
CA LEU A 17 13.74 -14.14 -4.36
C LEU A 17 12.83 -14.03 -5.59
N HIS A 18 11.62 -13.49 -5.41
CA HIS A 18 10.85 -13.13 -6.58
C HIS A 18 11.60 -11.95 -7.22
N ALA A 19 12.25 -12.28 -8.32
CA ALA A 19 12.90 -11.29 -9.17
C ALA A 19 11.84 -10.31 -9.67
N GLN A 20 11.61 -9.24 -8.89
CA GLN A 20 10.94 -8.08 -9.41
C GLN A 20 11.87 -7.50 -10.47
N SER A 21 11.50 -7.61 -11.73
CA SER A 21 12.26 -6.98 -12.80
C SER A 21 12.24 -5.46 -12.61
N GLY A 22 13.38 -4.83 -12.74
CA GLY A 22 13.53 -3.39 -12.59
C GLY A 22 14.97 -3.03 -12.18
N LYS A 23 15.47 -1.88 -12.66
CA LYS A 23 16.76 -1.36 -12.21
C LYS A 23 16.74 -1.08 -10.70
N PRO A 24 17.85 -1.28 -9.96
CA PRO A 24 17.97 -0.83 -8.60
C PRO A 24 17.66 0.67 -8.52
N ALA A 25 17.04 1.11 -7.40
CA ALA A 25 16.79 2.52 -7.18
C ALA A 25 18.09 3.31 -7.14
N GLN A 26 18.14 4.39 -7.91
CA GLN A 26 19.25 5.34 -7.83
C GLN A 26 19.01 6.30 -6.64
N PRO A 27 20.07 6.88 -6.04
CA PRO A 27 19.89 7.84 -4.93
C PRO A 27 18.99 9.03 -5.30
N GLN A 28 19.02 9.48 -6.53
CA GLN A 28 18.15 10.55 -7.03
C GLN A 28 16.68 10.13 -7.11
N ASP A 29 16.38 8.90 -7.55
CA ASP A 29 15.03 8.36 -7.58
C ASP A 29 14.43 8.31 -6.16
N ARG A 30 15.24 7.92 -5.18
CA ARG A 30 14.84 7.90 -3.79
C ARG A 30 14.51 9.29 -3.26
N ARG A 31 15.36 10.31 -3.55
CA ARG A 31 15.09 11.69 -3.14
C ARG A 31 13.82 12.24 -3.78
N GLU A 32 13.64 12.00 -5.08
CA GLU A 32 12.44 12.39 -5.80
C GLU A 32 11.19 11.72 -5.19
N ALA A 33 11.25 10.41 -4.94
CA ALA A 33 10.15 9.68 -4.31
C ALA A 33 9.80 10.23 -2.93
N GLU A 34 10.79 10.52 -2.07
CA GLU A 34 10.56 11.09 -0.74
C GLU A 34 9.93 12.48 -0.80
N TYR A 35 10.28 13.29 -1.80
CA TYR A 35 9.62 14.57 -2.04
C TYR A 35 8.12 14.37 -2.31
N TYR A 36 7.75 13.49 -3.25
CA TYR A 36 6.34 13.23 -3.56
C TYR A 36 5.59 12.51 -2.46
N VAL A 37 6.24 11.62 -1.71
CA VAL A 37 5.68 11.02 -0.49
C VAL A 37 5.27 12.12 0.49
N SER A 38 6.18 13.04 0.80
CA SER A 38 5.90 14.14 1.74
C SER A 38 4.81 15.08 1.24
N LEU A 39 4.82 15.39 -0.05
CA LEU A 39 3.84 16.26 -0.71
C LEU A 39 2.42 15.65 -0.63
N TYR A 40 2.26 14.44 -1.15
CA TYR A 40 0.94 13.82 -1.27
C TYR A 40 0.42 13.27 0.06
N ALA A 41 1.28 12.75 0.93
CA ALA A 41 0.88 12.32 2.27
C ALA A 41 0.27 13.48 3.07
N ARG A 42 0.89 14.67 3.01
CA ARG A 42 0.35 15.90 3.64
C ARG A 42 -0.96 16.32 2.99
N HIS A 43 -1.01 16.38 1.67
CA HIS A 43 -2.18 16.82 0.92
C HIS A 43 -3.41 15.95 1.20
N TYR A 44 -3.24 14.63 1.21
CA TYR A 44 -4.33 13.67 1.43
C TYR A 44 -4.50 13.23 2.89
N ARG A 45 -3.71 13.80 3.83
CA ARG A 45 -3.74 13.49 5.27
C ARG A 45 -3.47 12.00 5.56
N VAL A 46 -2.55 11.42 4.82
CA VAL A 46 -2.06 10.05 5.04
C VAL A 46 -0.75 10.14 5.86
N PRO A 47 -0.55 9.34 6.91
CA PRO A 47 0.72 9.32 7.63
C PRO A 47 1.90 8.99 6.72
N VAL A 48 2.92 9.84 6.69
CA VAL A 48 4.16 9.61 5.92
C VAL A 48 4.76 8.24 6.21
N PRO A 49 4.88 7.78 7.48
CA PRO A 49 5.37 6.44 7.78
C PRO A 49 4.55 5.31 7.11
N LEU A 50 3.24 5.47 6.97
CA LEU A 50 2.40 4.47 6.29
C LEU A 50 2.74 4.39 4.80
N VAL A 51 2.90 5.53 4.13
CA VAL A 51 3.27 5.57 2.71
C VAL A 51 4.65 4.94 2.50
N ARG A 52 5.65 5.30 3.34
CA ARG A 52 6.99 4.71 3.29
C ARG A 52 6.96 3.20 3.49
N ALA A 53 6.20 2.73 4.49
CA ALA A 53 6.06 1.31 4.77
C ALA A 53 5.45 0.54 3.58
N ILE A 54 4.44 1.10 2.90
CA ILE A 54 3.90 0.53 1.66
C ILE A 54 4.98 0.46 0.59
N ILE A 55 5.65 1.57 0.27
CA ILE A 55 6.69 1.59 -0.78
C ILE A 55 7.81 0.60 -0.48
N GLN A 56 8.27 0.56 0.77
CA GLN A 56 9.28 -0.39 1.22
C GLN A 56 8.84 -1.84 0.98
N ARG A 57 7.60 -2.16 1.26
CA ARG A 57 7.05 -3.51 1.10
C ARG A 57 6.80 -3.89 -0.35
N GLU A 58 6.26 -2.95 -1.12
CA GLU A 58 5.79 -3.20 -2.49
C GLU A 58 6.93 -3.26 -3.50
N SER A 59 7.90 -2.38 -3.40
CA SER A 59 8.95 -2.25 -4.43
C SER A 59 10.37 -2.24 -3.89
N ASN A 60 10.54 -2.13 -2.57
CA ASN A 60 11.83 -1.79 -1.97
C ASN A 60 12.42 -0.53 -2.62
N TRP A 61 11.57 0.48 -2.83
CA TRP A 61 11.87 1.78 -3.45
C TRP A 61 12.32 1.74 -4.92
N ARG A 62 12.06 0.66 -5.64
CA ARG A 62 12.38 0.58 -7.08
C ARG A 62 11.28 1.26 -7.90
N PRO A 63 11.61 2.33 -8.65
CA PRO A 63 10.60 3.16 -9.32
C PRO A 63 9.74 2.42 -10.33
N CYS A 64 10.34 1.46 -11.03
CA CYS A 64 9.64 0.68 -12.05
C CYS A 64 9.70 -0.82 -11.76
N ALA A 65 9.47 -1.21 -10.48
CA ALA A 65 9.28 -2.60 -10.15
C ALA A 65 8.03 -3.16 -10.84
N VAL A 66 8.13 -4.38 -11.38
CA VAL A 66 7.01 -5.09 -12.00
C VAL A 66 6.87 -6.45 -11.34
N SER A 67 5.69 -6.75 -10.81
CA SER A 67 5.39 -8.06 -10.24
C SER A 67 4.95 -9.05 -11.31
N ALA A 68 5.01 -10.35 -11.00
CA ALA A 68 4.51 -11.40 -11.87
C ALA A 68 3.00 -11.26 -12.23
N LYS A 69 2.24 -10.54 -11.40
CA LYS A 69 0.81 -10.25 -11.62
C LYS A 69 0.56 -8.93 -12.36
N GLY A 70 1.62 -8.24 -12.78
CA GLY A 70 1.51 -6.99 -13.54
C GLY A 70 1.34 -5.74 -12.67
N ALA A 71 1.45 -5.82 -11.35
CA ALA A 71 1.52 -4.62 -10.52
C ALA A 71 2.80 -3.83 -10.82
N LYS A 72 2.73 -2.50 -10.87
CA LYS A 72 3.84 -1.65 -11.33
C LYS A 72 4.13 -0.47 -10.42
N GLY A 73 5.41 -0.09 -10.37
CA GLY A 73 5.90 1.14 -9.76
C GLY A 73 6.18 1.02 -8.26
N LEU A 74 6.49 2.15 -7.64
CA LEU A 74 6.84 2.24 -6.22
C LEU A 74 5.80 1.65 -5.28
N MET A 75 4.53 1.92 -5.56
CA MET A 75 3.39 1.49 -4.76
C MET A 75 2.65 0.28 -5.36
N GLN A 76 3.24 -0.39 -6.36
CA GLN A 76 2.75 -1.62 -6.99
C GLN A 76 1.25 -1.57 -7.33
N LEU A 77 0.87 -0.55 -8.09
CA LEU A 77 -0.53 -0.44 -8.53
C LEU A 77 -0.83 -1.48 -9.61
N MET A 78 -1.89 -2.25 -9.42
CA MET A 78 -2.43 -3.10 -10.48
C MET A 78 -2.94 -2.25 -11.65
N PRO A 79 -2.86 -2.72 -12.90
CA PRO A 79 -3.24 -1.94 -14.08
C PRO A 79 -4.65 -1.33 -13.99
N GLU A 80 -5.61 -2.09 -13.50
CA GLU A 80 -6.99 -1.61 -13.34
C GLU A 80 -7.10 -0.54 -12.23
N THR A 81 -6.38 -0.73 -11.12
CA THR A 81 -6.31 0.27 -10.05
C THR A 81 -5.65 1.55 -10.54
N ALA A 82 -4.54 1.44 -11.28
CA ALA A 82 -3.86 2.58 -11.90
C ALA A 82 -4.80 3.37 -12.82
N ARG A 83 -5.53 2.67 -13.70
CA ARG A 83 -6.51 3.27 -14.60
C ARG A 83 -7.61 4.01 -13.83
N ARG A 84 -8.19 3.39 -12.79
CA ARG A 84 -9.22 4.00 -11.93
C ARG A 84 -8.72 5.25 -11.21
N LEU A 85 -7.44 5.25 -10.85
CA LEU A 85 -6.78 6.39 -10.20
C LEU A 85 -6.20 7.41 -11.19
N GLY A 86 -6.39 7.26 -12.49
CA GLY A 86 -5.86 8.17 -13.51
C GLY A 86 -4.33 8.17 -13.63
N VAL A 87 -3.67 7.08 -13.19
CA VAL A 87 -2.23 6.88 -13.35
C VAL A 87 -1.99 6.34 -14.76
N LYS A 88 -1.44 7.16 -15.64
CA LYS A 88 -1.15 6.79 -17.04
C LYS A 88 0.17 6.03 -17.15
N GLU A 89 1.15 6.44 -16.39
CA GLU A 89 2.51 5.89 -16.40
C GLU A 89 2.90 5.40 -15.00
N SER A 90 2.68 4.10 -14.74
CA SER A 90 2.93 3.53 -13.42
C SER A 90 4.42 3.51 -13.02
N CYS A 91 5.36 3.67 -13.97
CA CYS A 91 6.78 3.82 -13.69
C CYS A 91 7.19 5.28 -13.41
N ASN A 92 6.32 6.24 -13.67
CA ASN A 92 6.55 7.63 -13.30
C ASN A 92 6.35 7.80 -11.80
N ILE A 93 7.40 8.24 -11.11
CA ILE A 93 7.45 8.36 -9.64
C ILE A 93 6.31 9.22 -9.10
N ASN A 94 6.11 10.40 -9.70
CA ASN A 94 5.06 11.33 -9.30
C ASN A 94 3.67 10.71 -9.44
N GLN A 95 3.33 10.19 -10.63
CA GLN A 95 2.00 9.64 -10.88
C GLN A 95 1.70 8.42 -10.00
N ASN A 96 2.69 7.53 -9.83
CA ASN A 96 2.53 6.32 -9.03
C ASN A 96 2.28 6.64 -7.55
N ILE A 97 3.09 7.55 -6.96
CA ILE A 97 2.91 7.96 -5.57
C ILE A 97 1.61 8.73 -5.38
N SER A 98 1.28 9.67 -6.28
CA SER A 98 0.03 10.41 -6.23
C SER A 98 -1.19 9.47 -6.22
N GLY A 99 -1.22 8.50 -7.16
CA GLY A 99 -2.30 7.53 -7.25
C GLY A 99 -2.38 6.63 -6.01
N GLY A 100 -1.25 6.07 -5.61
CA GLY A 100 -1.18 5.17 -4.44
C GLY A 100 -1.56 5.84 -3.13
N VAL A 101 -1.13 7.08 -2.91
CA VAL A 101 -1.50 7.84 -1.69
C VAL A 101 -2.98 8.20 -1.68
N ARG A 102 -3.57 8.56 -2.84
CA ARG A 102 -5.03 8.76 -2.94
C ARG A 102 -5.80 7.48 -2.62
N TYR A 103 -5.31 6.34 -3.07
CA TYR A 103 -5.91 5.04 -2.74
C TYR A 103 -5.83 4.75 -1.25
N LEU A 104 -4.67 4.98 -0.62
CA LEU A 104 -4.51 4.87 0.84
C LEU A 104 -5.46 5.79 1.60
N ALA A 105 -5.57 7.06 1.19
CA ALA A 105 -6.48 8.00 1.80
C ALA A 105 -7.94 7.55 1.72
N TRP A 106 -8.32 6.94 0.60
CA TRP A 106 -9.65 6.37 0.43
C TRP A 106 -9.87 5.16 1.33
N LEU A 107 -8.90 4.21 1.41
CA LEU A 107 -8.95 3.07 2.32
C LEU A 107 -9.02 3.49 3.79
N MET A 108 -8.26 4.53 4.18
CA MET A 108 -8.31 5.08 5.54
C MET A 108 -9.70 5.60 5.90
N ARG A 109 -10.38 6.29 4.97
CA ARG A 109 -11.78 6.71 5.19
C ARG A 109 -12.72 5.51 5.27
N LEU A 110 -12.59 4.55 4.35
CA LEU A 110 -13.43 3.35 4.28
C LEU A 110 -13.34 2.52 5.57
N PHE A 111 -12.14 2.40 6.12
CA PHE A 111 -11.85 1.56 7.28
C PHE A 111 -11.64 2.34 8.59
N HIS A 112 -12.10 3.61 8.64
CA HIS A 112 -12.07 4.44 9.83
C HIS A 112 -10.68 4.52 10.51
N ASN A 113 -9.61 4.59 9.70
CA ASN A 113 -8.21 4.60 10.12
C ASN A 113 -7.74 3.34 10.88
N ASP A 114 -8.44 2.21 10.78
CA ASP A 114 -7.88 0.93 11.22
C ASP A 114 -6.82 0.47 10.23
N PHE A 115 -5.56 0.71 10.55
CA PHE A 115 -4.43 0.42 9.66
C PHE A 115 -4.28 -1.06 9.32
N ARG A 116 -4.84 -1.98 10.14
CA ARG A 116 -4.88 -3.41 9.83
C ARG A 116 -5.79 -3.66 8.63
N LEU A 117 -6.97 -3.05 8.64
CA LEU A 117 -7.92 -3.14 7.54
C LEU A 117 -7.46 -2.36 6.31
N VAL A 118 -6.80 -1.22 6.51
CA VAL A 118 -6.18 -0.44 5.42
C VAL A 118 -5.12 -1.29 4.71
N ALA A 119 -4.20 -1.91 5.47
CA ALA A 119 -3.16 -2.78 4.89
C ALA A 119 -3.78 -4.02 4.22
N ALA A 120 -4.77 -4.65 4.84
CA ALA A 120 -5.47 -5.79 4.25
C ALA A 120 -6.18 -5.39 2.95
N GLY A 121 -6.88 -4.26 2.94
CA GLY A 121 -7.58 -3.72 1.76
C GLY A 121 -6.63 -3.34 0.63
N TYR A 122 -5.48 -2.77 0.97
CA TYR A 122 -4.44 -2.46 -0.02
C TYR A 122 -3.93 -3.73 -0.73
N TYR A 123 -3.70 -4.79 0.04
CA TYR A 123 -3.17 -6.06 -0.47
C TYR A 123 -4.22 -6.93 -1.18
N ALA A 124 -5.38 -7.11 -0.57
CA ALA A 124 -6.40 -8.07 -1.03
C ALA A 124 -7.53 -7.43 -1.83
N GLY A 125 -7.57 -6.10 -1.89
CA GLY A 125 -8.69 -5.34 -2.42
C GLY A 125 -9.74 -4.99 -1.36
N GLU A 126 -10.30 -3.83 -1.49
CA GLU A 126 -11.23 -3.24 -0.53
C GLU A 126 -12.52 -4.01 -0.34
N ASP A 127 -13.08 -4.55 -1.43
CA ASP A 127 -14.40 -5.18 -1.41
C ASP A 127 -14.47 -6.41 -0.51
N ILE A 128 -13.45 -7.27 -0.57
CA ILE A 128 -13.42 -8.48 0.27
C ILE A 128 -13.22 -8.11 1.74
N VAL A 129 -12.36 -7.12 2.01
CA VAL A 129 -12.07 -6.68 3.36
C VAL A 129 -13.24 -5.89 3.95
N ALA A 130 -13.94 -5.07 3.15
CA ALA A 130 -15.15 -4.37 3.58
C ALA A 130 -16.27 -5.34 3.97
N ARG A 131 -16.43 -6.45 3.24
CA ARG A 131 -17.44 -7.47 3.57
C ARG A 131 -17.10 -8.32 4.79
N ARG A 132 -15.82 -8.62 5.01
CA ARG A 132 -15.37 -9.59 6.03
C ARG A 132 -14.67 -8.99 7.24
N GLY A 133 -14.17 -7.77 7.12
CA GLY A 133 -13.45 -7.09 8.19
C GLY A 133 -12.29 -7.93 8.73
N LEU A 134 -12.08 -7.88 10.04
CA LEU A 134 -11.05 -8.67 10.74
C LEU A 134 -11.32 -10.18 10.76
N SER A 135 -12.50 -10.64 10.34
CA SER A 135 -12.79 -12.06 10.18
C SER A 135 -12.22 -12.67 8.90
N TYR A 136 -11.63 -11.84 8.03
CA TYR A 136 -10.99 -12.31 6.80
C TYR A 136 -9.68 -13.04 7.12
N ARG A 137 -9.80 -14.37 7.28
CA ARG A 137 -8.67 -15.25 7.64
C ARG A 137 -7.99 -15.83 6.38
N ASN A 138 -7.28 -14.99 5.66
CA ASN A 138 -6.38 -15.44 4.60
C ASN A 138 -4.93 -15.34 5.11
N ALA A 139 -4.17 -16.44 5.03
CA ALA A 139 -2.82 -16.53 5.59
C ALA A 139 -1.87 -15.47 4.99
N ASP A 140 -1.98 -15.20 3.68
CA ASP A 140 -1.13 -14.24 3.00
C ASP A 140 -1.45 -12.81 3.42
N VAL A 141 -2.75 -12.49 3.55
CA VAL A 141 -3.21 -11.18 4.05
C VAL A 141 -2.74 -10.96 5.48
N ILE A 142 -2.88 -11.96 6.34
CA ILE A 142 -2.40 -11.88 7.72
C ILE A 142 -0.89 -11.66 7.77
N ALA A 143 -0.12 -12.41 6.97
CA ALA A 143 1.32 -12.26 6.88
C ALA A 143 1.72 -10.86 6.36
N TYR A 144 1.01 -10.36 5.34
CA TYR A 144 1.21 -9.01 4.82
C TYR A 144 0.96 -7.94 5.89
N VAL A 145 -0.18 -8.01 6.58
CA VAL A 145 -0.54 -7.04 7.64
C VAL A 145 0.50 -7.05 8.77
N LYS A 146 0.96 -8.24 9.21
CA LYS A 146 2.02 -8.35 10.22
C LYS A 146 3.32 -7.68 9.77
N LYS A 147 3.75 -7.90 8.53
CA LYS A 147 4.95 -7.29 7.97
C LYS A 147 4.78 -5.78 7.80
N MET A 148 3.61 -5.33 7.35
CA MET A 148 3.28 -3.90 7.25
C MET A 148 3.36 -3.20 8.60
N ARG A 149 2.78 -3.81 9.64
CA ARG A 149 2.87 -3.30 11.01
C ARG A 149 4.32 -3.11 11.45
N ALA A 150 5.16 -4.14 11.29
CA ALA A 150 6.57 -4.06 11.67
C ALA A 150 7.30 -2.93 10.92
N THR A 151 7.09 -2.81 9.61
CA THR A 151 7.70 -1.75 8.80
C THR A 151 7.19 -0.36 9.20
N TYR A 152 5.88 -0.22 9.45
CA TYR A 152 5.30 1.05 9.91
C TYR A 152 5.88 1.53 11.24
N VAL A 153 6.01 0.64 12.22
CA VAL A 153 6.59 0.96 13.54
C VAL A 153 8.02 1.47 13.40
N LEU A 154 8.82 0.82 12.54
CA LEU A 154 10.19 1.26 12.25
C LEU A 154 10.22 2.65 11.57
N GLU A 155 9.37 2.88 10.59
CA GLU A 155 9.29 4.17 9.88
C GLU A 155 8.74 5.31 10.75
N ALA A 156 7.84 5.00 11.65
CA ALA A 156 7.22 5.98 12.53
C ALA A 156 8.13 6.36 13.72
N GLY A 157 9.06 5.51 14.12
CA GLY A 157 9.89 5.70 15.31
C GLY A 157 9.09 5.78 16.62
N VAL A 158 7.89 5.17 16.66
CA VAL A 158 6.94 5.26 17.78
C VAL A 158 6.53 3.88 18.27
N ALA A 159 5.99 3.83 19.49
CA ALA A 159 5.34 2.64 19.98
C ALA A 159 4.16 2.26 19.07
N ASP A 160 3.91 0.96 18.95
CA ASP A 160 2.94 0.35 18.05
C ASP A 160 1.50 0.80 18.32
N ASP A 161 1.01 1.69 17.48
CA ASP A 161 -0.41 2.10 17.42
C ASP A 161 -1.15 1.54 16.18
N PHE A 162 -0.51 0.61 15.47
CA PHE A 162 -1.04 -0.01 14.24
C PHE A 162 -2.28 -0.87 14.53
N GLY A 163 -3.40 -0.25 14.68
CA GLY A 163 -4.68 -0.89 14.99
C GLY A 163 -5.36 -0.34 16.24
N LYS A 164 -4.78 0.66 16.87
CA LYS A 164 -5.51 1.49 17.83
C LYS A 164 -6.30 2.50 17.00
N THR A 165 -7.58 2.26 16.87
CA THR A 165 -8.52 3.28 16.38
C THR A 165 -8.35 4.48 17.29
N THR A 166 -7.93 5.62 16.76
CA THR A 166 -7.90 6.90 17.49
C THR A 166 -9.33 7.34 17.81
N SER A 167 -10.01 6.59 18.66
CA SER A 167 -11.32 6.95 19.22
C SER A 167 -11.22 7.97 20.36
N LYS A 168 -10.09 8.66 20.51
CA LYS A 168 -9.90 9.68 21.56
C LYS A 168 -9.30 10.96 21.01
N ARG A 169 -10.01 11.63 20.10
CA ARG A 169 -9.80 13.08 19.86
C ARG A 169 -10.97 13.76 19.18
N VAL A 170 -12.18 13.54 19.69
CA VAL A 170 -13.30 14.46 19.49
C VAL A 170 -14.00 14.61 20.83
N MET A 171 -13.37 15.28 21.78
CA MET A 171 -14.00 15.98 22.91
C MET A 171 -12.96 16.97 23.46
N ARG A 172 -12.88 18.14 22.85
CA ARG A 172 -12.71 19.44 23.53
C ARG A 172 -12.81 20.55 22.50
#